data_85bd81115e757c08ac77e4ae71caecb0
#
_entry.id   85bd81115e757c08ac77e4ae71caecb0
#
_cell.length_a   1.000
_cell.length_b   1.000
_cell.length_c   1.000
_cell.angle_alpha   90.00
_cell.angle_beta   90.00
_cell.angle_gamma   90.00
#
_symmetry.space_group_name_H-M   'P 1'
#
loop_
_entity.id
_entity.type
_entity.pdbx_description
1 polymer ?
#
loop_
_entity_poly.entity_id
_entity_poly.type
_entity_poly.pdbx_seq_one_letter_code
_entity_poly.pdbx_strand_id
1 'polypeptide(L)'
;MTTYSIPLYDSQGKMFAVFTADISLEWFAEKINEIKAYPHSHNRMIGRGGTFLVHERKEAILNESFFAKPLLEGDSEMMEVGHRMVNGERGFVSFDRNNEEYYLFYAPVKSTGWSVSVSCLYSDVFAGVYGLLNKVIVVFLFGLLLLTCFCYYTVHRLSRPLERFAGSADEIAKGNFNVMLPEIKSEDEMKTLHDSFESMQRSLVTYIDELKRTTASKERIESELRIARDIQMGMVPKLFPDRDDLDLSAKLIPAKEVGGDLYDYFIEDNKFFFIIGDVSGKGIPASLVMAVTCRLFRTVAPHFDTPAAIMMALNDTLAENNESNMFCTAFLGVLNLQTGVLQFCNAGHNAPVLMNKEGKVEYMEVLPNLPLGLYGDFPYEGQECVLNKEESLFLYTDGVTEAENVDKELYSDEYLLTFLVGCHQEDPAVIVEKVYGDIERHALGAEQSDDITMMCVNYK
;
A
#
# COMPACT_ATOMS: atom_id res chain seq x y z
N MET A 1 -1.31 -28.90 -0.73
CA MET A 1 -2.68 -29.04 -0.20
C MET A 1 -2.64 -29.86 1.07
N THR A 2 -3.42 -29.53 2.06
CA THR A 2 -3.70 -30.39 3.22
C THR A 2 -5.17 -30.70 3.22
N THR A 3 -5.50 -31.97 3.41
CA THR A 3 -6.89 -32.43 3.40
C THR A 3 -7.38 -32.57 4.82
N TYR A 4 -8.42 -31.84 5.17
CA TYR A 4 -9.14 -32.05 6.42
C TYR A 4 -10.27 -33.05 6.18
N SER A 5 -10.25 -34.18 6.91
CA SER A 5 -11.21 -35.23 6.74
C SER A 5 -12.02 -35.47 8.02
N ILE A 6 -13.34 -35.43 7.92
CA ILE A 6 -14.24 -35.71 9.02
C ILE A 6 -15.05 -36.96 8.66
N PRO A 7 -14.95 -38.03 9.44
CA PRO A 7 -15.83 -39.21 9.26
C PRO A 7 -17.27 -38.86 9.69
N LEU A 8 -18.22 -39.21 8.86
CA LEU A 8 -19.64 -39.09 9.12
C LEU A 8 -20.20 -40.49 9.54
N TYR A 9 -20.87 -40.50 10.68
CA TYR A 9 -21.42 -41.68 11.26
C TYR A 9 -22.95 -41.66 11.18
N ASP A 10 -23.55 -42.79 10.94
CA ASP A 10 -25.01 -42.97 11.03
C ASP A 10 -25.49 -43.00 12.49
N SER A 11 -26.82 -43.11 12.68
CA SER A 11 -27.45 -43.21 14.00
C SER A 11 -27.05 -44.45 14.80
N GLN A 12 -26.35 -45.41 14.15
CA GLN A 12 -25.87 -46.66 14.77
C GLN A 12 -24.35 -46.61 15.03
N GLY A 13 -23.70 -45.47 14.79
CA GLY A 13 -22.27 -45.32 15.02
C GLY A 13 -21.37 -45.91 13.93
N LYS A 14 -21.93 -46.31 12.79
CA LYS A 14 -21.15 -46.83 11.66
C LYS A 14 -20.81 -45.70 10.71
N MET A 15 -19.54 -45.62 10.36
CA MET A 15 -19.06 -44.65 9.39
C MET A 15 -19.67 -44.97 7.99
N PHE A 16 -20.40 -44.00 7.40
CA PHE A 16 -21.02 -44.17 6.09
C PHE A 16 -20.39 -43.26 5.02
N ALA A 17 -19.70 -42.18 5.43
CA ALA A 17 -19.03 -41.29 4.51
C ALA A 17 -17.85 -40.56 5.21
N VAL A 18 -16.98 -39.98 4.42
CA VAL A 18 -15.94 -39.07 4.89
C VAL A 18 -16.09 -37.76 4.12
N PHE A 19 -16.31 -36.70 4.85
CA PHE A 19 -16.25 -35.36 4.26
C PHE A 19 -14.79 -34.90 4.23
N THR A 20 -14.30 -34.52 3.06
CA THR A 20 -12.94 -34.01 2.88
C THR A 20 -12.98 -32.59 2.35
N ALA A 21 -12.15 -31.72 2.92
CA ALA A 21 -11.94 -30.38 2.44
C ALA A 21 -10.44 -30.15 2.22
N ASP A 22 -10.10 -29.77 1.01
CA ASP A 22 -8.71 -29.44 0.66
C ASP A 22 -8.43 -27.95 0.90
N ILE A 23 -7.40 -27.70 1.68
CA ILE A 23 -6.93 -26.34 1.97
C ILE A 23 -5.59 -26.14 1.27
N SER A 24 -5.47 -25.07 0.50
CA SER A 24 -4.18 -24.67 -0.04
C SER A 24 -3.24 -24.25 1.09
N LEU A 25 -2.15 -24.97 1.27
CA LEU A 25 -1.12 -24.60 2.25
C LEU A 25 -0.46 -23.27 1.89
N GLU A 26 -0.40 -22.91 0.63
CA GLU A 26 0.13 -21.61 0.19
C GLU A 26 -0.78 -20.47 0.65
N TRP A 27 -2.08 -20.56 0.42
CA TRP A 27 -3.06 -19.60 0.89
C TRP A 27 -3.02 -19.48 2.43
N PHE A 28 -2.91 -20.61 3.10
CA PHE A 28 -2.84 -20.66 4.57
C PHE A 28 -1.55 -20.01 5.09
N ALA A 29 -0.42 -20.30 4.44
CA ALA A 29 0.85 -19.69 4.77
C ALA A 29 0.84 -18.17 4.56
N GLU A 30 0.21 -17.70 3.49
CA GLU A 30 0.06 -16.28 3.20
C GLU A 30 -0.75 -15.58 4.31
N LYS A 31 -1.88 -16.14 4.71
CA LYS A 31 -2.72 -15.61 5.79
C LYS A 31 -2.01 -15.58 7.16
N ILE A 32 -1.23 -16.59 7.47
CA ILE A 32 -0.44 -16.61 8.71
C ILE A 32 0.69 -15.58 8.65
N ASN A 33 1.32 -15.40 7.50
CA ASN A 33 2.41 -14.44 7.33
C ASN A 33 1.95 -12.97 7.24
N GLU A 34 0.68 -12.71 6.94
CA GLU A 34 0.07 -11.37 7.07
C GLU A 34 0.03 -10.89 8.54
N ILE A 35 -0.03 -11.81 9.49
CA ILE A 35 -0.10 -11.48 10.93
C ILE A 35 1.31 -11.15 11.42
N LYS A 36 1.57 -9.88 11.65
CA LYS A 36 2.86 -9.40 12.17
C LYS A 36 2.73 -9.02 13.62
N ALA A 37 3.39 -9.76 14.52
CA ALA A 37 3.49 -9.40 15.94
C ALA A 37 4.41 -8.18 16.14
N TYR A 38 5.51 -8.13 15.39
CA TYR A 38 6.48 -7.03 15.31
C TYR A 38 6.93 -6.83 13.86
N PRO A 39 7.54 -5.68 13.51
CA PRO A 39 7.95 -5.38 12.13
C PRO A 39 8.77 -6.49 11.45
N HIS A 40 9.74 -7.06 12.18
CA HIS A 40 10.62 -8.13 11.70
C HIS A 40 10.24 -9.50 12.26
N SER A 41 8.98 -9.72 12.64
CA SER A 41 8.54 -11.03 13.10
C SER A 41 8.30 -11.98 11.93
N HIS A 42 8.67 -13.24 12.14
CA HIS A 42 8.48 -14.33 11.20
C HIS A 42 7.62 -15.41 11.84
N ASN A 43 6.55 -15.77 11.13
CA ASN A 43 5.67 -16.84 11.55
C ASN A 43 6.05 -18.13 10.85
N ARG A 44 6.16 -19.20 11.60
CA ARG A 44 6.42 -20.54 11.07
C ARG A 44 5.47 -21.53 11.69
N MET A 45 5.18 -22.58 10.97
CA MET A 45 4.40 -23.69 11.48
C MET A 45 5.02 -24.99 11.03
N ILE A 46 5.08 -25.94 11.94
CA ILE A 46 5.57 -27.27 11.66
C ILE A 46 4.50 -28.31 11.93
N GLY A 47 4.50 -29.33 11.10
CA GLY A 47 3.70 -30.54 11.30
C GLY A 47 4.28 -31.47 12.36
N ARG A 48 3.61 -32.60 12.63
CA ARG A 48 4.00 -33.60 13.63
C ARG A 48 5.39 -34.21 13.42
N GLY A 49 5.88 -34.19 12.18
CA GLY A 49 7.24 -34.66 11.84
C GLY A 49 8.30 -33.57 11.77
N GLY A 50 7.96 -32.33 12.16
CA GLY A 50 8.86 -31.19 12.10
C GLY A 50 8.99 -30.54 10.73
N THR A 51 8.26 -31.00 9.72
CA THR A 51 8.24 -30.40 8.37
C THR A 51 7.52 -29.08 8.40
N PHE A 52 8.04 -28.05 7.72
CA PHE A 52 7.42 -26.75 7.65
C PHE A 52 6.10 -26.79 6.83
N LEU A 53 5.04 -26.31 7.44
CA LEU A 53 3.73 -26.08 6.82
C LEU A 53 3.53 -24.61 6.49
N VAL A 54 4.13 -23.71 7.27
CA VAL A 54 4.22 -22.27 7.03
C VAL A 54 5.67 -21.86 7.24
N HIS A 55 6.21 -21.15 6.27
CA HIS A 55 7.56 -20.60 6.32
C HIS A 55 7.62 -19.34 5.45
N GLU A 56 8.55 -18.43 5.74
CA GLU A 56 8.80 -17.22 4.96
C GLU A 56 9.27 -17.51 3.53
N ARG A 57 10.05 -18.57 3.34
CA ARG A 57 10.48 -19.09 2.04
C ARG A 57 9.48 -20.15 1.56
N LYS A 58 8.87 -19.92 0.41
CA LYS A 58 7.87 -20.84 -0.16
C LYS A 58 8.46 -22.23 -0.44
N GLU A 59 9.72 -22.26 -0.84
CA GLU A 59 10.45 -23.49 -1.16
C GLU A 59 10.67 -24.41 0.05
N ALA A 60 10.67 -23.86 1.26
CA ALA A 60 10.81 -24.61 2.50
C ALA A 60 9.53 -25.36 2.90
N ILE A 61 8.36 -24.91 2.42
CA ILE A 61 7.08 -25.51 2.75
C ILE A 61 7.00 -26.93 2.16
N LEU A 62 6.80 -27.91 3.03
CA LEU A 62 6.79 -29.34 2.77
C LEU A 62 8.13 -29.96 2.33
N ASN A 63 9.14 -29.16 2.03
CA ASN A 63 10.42 -29.63 1.52
C ASN A 63 11.55 -29.60 2.57
N GLU A 64 11.39 -28.75 3.59
CA GLU A 64 12.40 -28.64 4.65
C GLU A 64 11.78 -28.98 6.02
N SER A 65 12.65 -29.41 6.91
CA SER A 65 12.29 -29.70 8.31
C SER A 65 12.95 -28.66 9.23
N PHE A 66 12.28 -28.34 10.33
CA PHE A 66 12.83 -27.51 11.40
C PHE A 66 14.16 -28.07 11.91
N PHE A 67 14.31 -29.39 11.91
CA PHE A 67 15.50 -30.09 12.41
C PHE A 67 16.68 -30.05 11.44
N ALA A 68 16.47 -29.76 10.16
CA ALA A 68 17.53 -29.85 9.16
C ALA A 68 18.69 -28.88 9.43
N LYS A 69 18.39 -27.66 9.77
CA LYS A 69 19.38 -26.63 10.03
C LYS A 69 20.11 -26.83 11.37
N PRO A 70 19.41 -27.01 12.50
CA PRO A 70 20.07 -27.32 13.79
C PRO A 70 20.96 -28.55 13.76
N LEU A 71 20.56 -29.58 13.00
CA LEU A 71 21.37 -30.78 12.82
C LEU A 71 22.70 -30.50 12.10
N LEU A 72 22.65 -29.68 11.04
CA LEU A 72 23.86 -29.30 10.29
C LEU A 72 24.77 -28.37 11.05
N GLU A 73 24.22 -27.48 11.87
CA GLU A 73 24.98 -26.50 12.67
C GLU A 73 25.40 -27.03 14.04
N GLY A 74 24.94 -28.21 14.43
CA GLY A 74 25.23 -28.81 15.74
C GLY A 74 24.55 -28.08 16.91
N ASP A 75 23.43 -27.37 16.63
CA ASP A 75 22.69 -26.58 17.60
C ASP A 75 21.73 -27.49 18.41
N SER A 76 22.25 -27.96 19.54
CA SER A 76 21.49 -28.86 20.43
C SER A 76 20.30 -28.18 21.10
N GLU A 77 20.36 -26.88 21.38
CA GLU A 77 19.29 -26.14 22.02
C GLU A 77 18.10 -25.98 21.06
N MET A 78 18.36 -25.59 19.84
CA MET A 78 17.31 -25.47 18.82
C MET A 78 16.74 -26.83 18.41
N MET A 79 17.53 -27.89 18.47
CA MET A 79 17.04 -29.29 18.32
C MET A 79 16.05 -29.64 19.42
N GLU A 80 16.36 -29.33 20.69
CA GLU A 80 15.45 -29.55 21.81
C GLU A 80 14.16 -28.76 21.68
N VAL A 81 14.24 -27.50 21.25
CA VAL A 81 13.07 -26.68 20.95
C VAL A 81 12.19 -27.35 19.88
N GLY A 82 12.77 -27.85 18.80
CA GLY A 82 12.05 -28.61 17.77
C GLY A 82 11.31 -29.81 18.34
N HIS A 83 11.95 -30.58 19.22
CA HIS A 83 11.31 -31.73 19.89
C HIS A 83 10.16 -31.31 20.80
N ARG A 84 10.31 -30.25 21.61
CA ARG A 84 9.23 -29.69 22.43
C ARG A 84 8.06 -29.21 21.56
N MET A 85 8.34 -28.57 20.45
CA MET A 85 7.30 -28.14 19.50
C MET A 85 6.52 -29.32 18.92
N VAL A 86 7.20 -30.39 18.50
CA VAL A 86 6.57 -31.62 17.96
C VAL A 86 5.79 -32.35 19.05
N ASN A 87 6.25 -32.34 20.29
CA ASN A 87 5.55 -32.94 21.45
C ASN A 87 4.33 -32.12 21.90
N GLY A 88 4.07 -30.98 21.28
CA GLY A 88 2.89 -30.15 21.60
C GLY A 88 3.07 -29.32 22.86
N GLU A 89 4.29 -29.01 23.23
CA GLU A 89 4.59 -28.08 24.32
C GLU A 89 4.50 -26.62 23.86
N ARG A 90 4.33 -25.72 24.81
CA ARG A 90 4.44 -24.28 24.59
C ARG A 90 5.62 -23.72 25.37
N GLY A 91 6.29 -22.76 24.79
CA GLY A 91 7.41 -22.12 25.45
C GLY A 91 7.97 -20.95 24.66
N PHE A 92 9.08 -20.46 25.16
CA PHE A 92 9.89 -19.50 24.42
C PHE A 92 11.36 -19.81 24.67
N VAL A 93 12.21 -19.35 23.74
CA VAL A 93 13.67 -19.45 23.83
C VAL A 93 14.26 -18.20 23.16
N SER A 94 15.41 -17.74 23.69
CA SER A 94 16.24 -16.76 22.98
C SER A 94 17.35 -17.50 22.24
N PHE A 95 17.70 -17.01 21.07
CA PHE A 95 18.79 -17.58 20.28
C PHE A 95 19.49 -16.48 19.48
N ASP A 96 20.77 -16.65 19.28
CA ASP A 96 21.57 -15.74 18.47
C ASP A 96 21.61 -16.20 17.01
N ARG A 97 21.40 -15.25 16.12
CA ARG A 97 21.52 -15.47 14.68
C ARG A 97 22.13 -14.23 14.03
N ASN A 98 23.23 -14.40 13.31
CA ASN A 98 23.96 -13.31 12.64
C ASN A 98 24.36 -12.17 13.59
N ASN A 99 24.72 -12.48 14.82
CA ASN A 99 25.06 -11.50 15.85
C ASN A 99 23.88 -10.64 16.34
N GLU A 100 22.65 -11.10 16.13
CA GLU A 100 21.42 -10.49 16.64
C GLU A 100 20.66 -11.50 17.49
N GLU A 101 20.16 -11.07 18.63
CA GLU A 101 19.36 -11.89 19.54
C GLU A 101 17.90 -11.91 19.11
N TYR A 102 17.33 -13.11 19.02
CA TYR A 102 15.93 -13.35 18.69
C TYR A 102 15.21 -14.07 19.81
N TYR A 103 13.95 -13.77 19.97
CA TYR A 103 13.02 -14.58 20.74
C TYR A 103 12.19 -15.44 19.80
N LEU A 104 12.12 -16.73 20.10
CA LEU A 104 11.23 -17.69 19.46
C LEU A 104 10.16 -18.11 20.48
N PHE A 105 8.92 -17.74 20.23
CA PHE A 105 7.76 -18.22 20.96
C PHE A 105 7.11 -19.34 20.18
N TYR A 106 6.69 -20.40 20.83
CA TYR A 106 6.03 -21.53 20.17
C TYR A 106 4.88 -22.06 21.00
N ALA A 107 3.86 -22.56 20.30
CA ALA A 107 2.67 -23.14 20.91
C ALA A 107 2.00 -24.18 19.98
N PRO A 108 1.37 -25.22 20.55
CA PRO A 108 0.66 -26.23 19.77
C PRO A 108 -0.69 -25.72 19.26
N VAL A 109 -1.04 -26.13 18.05
CA VAL A 109 -2.39 -26.04 17.49
C VAL A 109 -3.16 -27.28 17.87
N LYS A 110 -4.00 -27.18 18.90
CA LYS A 110 -4.66 -28.35 19.54
C LYS A 110 -5.45 -29.23 18.58
N SER A 111 -6.06 -28.65 17.53
CA SER A 111 -6.91 -29.38 16.59
C SER A 111 -6.15 -30.25 15.60
N THR A 112 -4.88 -29.91 15.28
CA THR A 112 -4.12 -30.58 14.22
C THR A 112 -2.90 -31.33 14.76
N GLY A 113 -2.45 -30.98 15.95
CA GLY A 113 -1.17 -31.44 16.51
C GLY A 113 0.04 -30.79 15.81
N TRP A 114 -0.17 -29.67 15.12
CA TRP A 114 0.88 -28.83 14.57
C TRP A 114 1.42 -27.90 15.65
N SER A 115 2.57 -27.29 15.42
CA SER A 115 3.10 -26.27 16.30
C SER A 115 3.39 -25.00 15.50
N VAL A 116 2.86 -23.87 15.98
CA VAL A 116 3.14 -22.55 15.44
C VAL A 116 4.25 -21.90 16.24
N SER A 117 5.14 -21.20 15.55
CA SER A 117 6.15 -20.36 16.19
C SER A 117 6.23 -18.99 15.57
N VAL A 118 6.57 -18.01 16.41
CA VAL A 118 6.81 -16.63 16.02
C VAL A 118 8.19 -16.25 16.52
N SER A 119 9.09 -15.91 15.60
CA SER A 119 10.37 -15.34 15.94
C SER A 119 10.36 -13.82 15.75
N CYS A 120 10.90 -13.09 16.69
CA CYS A 120 11.02 -11.64 16.65
C CYS A 120 12.38 -11.20 17.18
N LEU A 121 12.88 -10.10 16.67
CA LEU A 121 14.12 -9.48 17.15
C LEU A 121 13.95 -8.98 18.57
N TYR A 122 14.93 -9.25 19.42
CA TYR A 122 15.02 -8.66 20.75
C TYR A 122 14.89 -7.13 20.71
N SER A 123 15.59 -6.52 19.75
CA SER A 123 15.56 -5.07 19.54
C SER A 123 14.17 -4.52 19.24
N ASP A 124 13.33 -5.24 18.50
CA ASP A 124 11.97 -4.82 18.20
C ASP A 124 11.05 -4.86 19.42
N VAL A 125 11.19 -5.93 20.22
CA VAL A 125 10.42 -6.10 21.46
C VAL A 125 10.73 -4.99 22.46
N PHE A 126 12.01 -4.62 22.57
CA PHE A 126 12.47 -3.62 23.53
C PHE A 126 12.69 -2.22 22.95
N ALA A 127 12.48 -2.02 21.64
CA ALA A 127 12.66 -0.73 20.95
C ALA A 127 11.93 0.41 21.66
N GLY A 128 10.70 0.17 22.13
CA GLY A 128 9.89 1.14 22.87
C GLY A 128 10.49 1.50 24.23
N VAL A 129 11.08 0.53 24.91
CA VAL A 129 11.67 0.73 26.24
C VAL A 129 12.96 1.55 26.17
N TYR A 130 13.86 1.19 25.24
CA TYR A 130 15.11 1.93 25.05
C TYR A 130 14.87 3.37 24.53
N GLY A 131 13.87 3.55 23.68
CA GLY A 131 13.48 4.87 23.20
C GLY A 131 12.94 5.78 24.32
N LEU A 132 12.20 5.21 25.29
CA LEU A 132 11.73 5.92 26.47
C LEU A 132 12.89 6.24 27.44
N LEU A 133 13.78 5.31 27.67
CA LEU A 133 14.91 5.48 28.58
C LEU A 133 15.84 6.61 28.13
N ASN A 134 16.19 6.65 26.84
CA ASN A 134 17.00 7.73 26.28
C ASN A 134 16.33 9.09 26.37
N LYS A 135 15.01 9.19 26.14
CA LYS A 135 14.27 10.45 26.29
C LYS A 135 14.29 10.93 27.73
N VAL A 136 14.13 10.02 28.70
CA VAL A 136 14.17 10.33 30.15
C VAL A 136 15.57 10.80 30.56
N ILE A 137 16.63 10.12 30.11
CA ILE A 137 18.02 10.50 30.41
C ILE A 137 18.34 11.88 29.84
N VAL A 138 17.97 12.14 28.58
CA VAL A 138 18.22 13.46 27.94
C VAL A 138 17.48 14.58 28.66
N VAL A 139 16.19 14.35 29.05
CA VAL A 139 15.40 15.32 29.80
C VAL A 139 16.00 15.58 31.18
N PHE A 140 16.47 14.53 31.86
CA PHE A 140 17.08 14.64 33.19
C PHE A 140 18.43 15.39 33.15
N LEU A 141 19.31 15.07 32.19
CA LEU A 141 20.59 15.76 32.02
C LEU A 141 20.41 17.23 31.62
N PHE A 142 19.42 17.48 30.77
CA PHE A 142 19.08 18.86 30.37
C PHE A 142 18.50 19.65 31.54
N GLY A 143 17.63 19.05 32.36
CA GLY A 143 17.09 19.66 33.57
C GLY A 143 18.17 19.99 34.60
N LEU A 144 19.15 19.07 34.79
CA LEU A 144 20.26 19.27 35.72
C LEU A 144 21.20 20.39 35.24
N LEU A 145 21.48 20.44 33.92
CA LEU A 145 22.28 21.50 33.30
C LEU A 145 21.60 22.88 33.46
N LEU A 146 20.28 22.94 33.22
CA LEU A 146 19.51 24.18 33.42
C LEU A 146 19.54 24.63 34.88
N LEU A 147 19.40 23.68 35.81
CA LEU A 147 19.40 24.00 37.25
C LEU A 147 20.77 24.51 37.72
N THR A 148 21.87 23.90 37.30
CA THR A 148 23.22 24.34 37.64
C THR A 148 23.59 25.70 37.02
N CYS A 149 23.18 25.95 35.76
CA CYS A 149 23.34 27.25 35.12
C CYS A 149 22.51 28.32 35.81
N PHE A 150 21.28 28.01 36.20
CA PHE A 150 20.39 28.89 36.94
C PHE A 150 20.95 29.25 38.32
N CYS A 151 21.40 28.26 39.11
CA CYS A 151 22.05 28.49 40.42
C CYS A 151 23.33 29.30 40.30
N TYR A 152 24.18 29.02 39.30
CA TYR A 152 25.41 29.78 39.07
C TYR A 152 25.14 31.23 38.69
N TYR A 153 24.09 31.48 37.86
CA TYR A 153 23.71 32.82 37.44
C TYR A 153 23.03 33.61 38.56
N THR A 154 22.18 32.97 39.40
CA THR A 154 21.51 33.62 40.55
C THR A 154 22.45 33.93 41.70
N VAL A 155 23.48 33.11 41.92
CA VAL A 155 24.50 33.31 42.95
C VAL A 155 25.46 34.46 42.56
N HIS A 156 25.64 34.74 41.29
CA HIS A 156 26.70 35.64 40.83
C HIS A 156 26.26 36.99 40.27
N ARG A 157 25.22 37.64 40.71
CA ARG A 157 24.98 39.07 40.36
C ARG A 157 23.57 39.44 39.84
N LEU A 158 22.56 38.72 40.06
CA LEU A 158 21.27 39.09 39.51
C LEU A 158 20.29 39.54 40.54
N SER A 159 20.50 40.76 40.96
CA SER A 159 19.48 41.46 41.75
C SER A 159 18.26 41.83 40.91
N ARG A 160 17.20 41.87 41.56
CA ARG A 160 15.78 42.19 41.28
C ARG A 160 15.27 42.61 39.87
N PRO A 161 15.93 43.36 38.99
CA PRO A 161 15.40 43.65 37.64
C PRO A 161 15.45 42.40 36.71
N LEU A 162 16.52 41.59 36.79
CA LEU A 162 16.67 40.35 36.03
C LEU A 162 15.72 39.28 36.51
N GLU A 163 15.40 39.22 37.81
CA GLU A 163 14.41 38.31 38.37
C GLU A 163 13.01 38.59 37.79
N ARG A 164 12.67 39.85 37.55
CA ARG A 164 11.43 40.26 36.90
C ARG A 164 11.43 39.96 35.41
N PHE A 165 12.59 40.15 34.76
CA PHE A 165 12.76 39.72 33.36
C PHE A 165 12.70 38.23 33.20
N ALA A 166 13.31 37.46 34.11
CA ALA A 166 13.24 36.00 34.12
C ALA A 166 11.80 35.52 34.33
N GLY A 167 11.03 36.22 35.19
CA GLY A 167 9.61 35.96 35.37
C GLY A 167 8.77 36.20 34.11
N SER A 168 9.02 37.31 33.39
CA SER A 168 8.34 37.60 32.10
C SER A 168 8.76 36.65 31.02
N ALA A 169 10.01 36.25 30.97
CA ALA A 169 10.54 35.26 30.04
C ALA A 169 9.98 33.84 30.31
N ASP A 170 9.84 33.49 31.60
CA ASP A 170 9.25 32.23 32.02
C ASP A 170 7.76 32.14 31.64
N GLU A 171 7.03 33.24 31.76
CA GLU A 171 5.64 33.32 31.30
C GLU A 171 5.53 33.21 29.78
N ILE A 172 6.45 33.84 29.01
CA ILE A 172 6.52 33.68 27.56
C ILE A 172 6.85 32.22 27.19
N ALA A 173 7.78 31.60 27.90
CA ALA A 173 8.14 30.19 27.70
C ALA A 173 7.00 29.21 28.01
N LYS A 174 6.08 29.56 28.95
CA LYS A 174 4.84 28.83 29.24
C LYS A 174 3.72 29.09 28.22
N GLY A 175 4.01 29.91 27.21
CA GLY A 175 3.04 30.23 26.14
C GLY A 175 2.20 31.48 26.38
N ASN A 176 2.46 32.24 27.44
CA ASN A 176 1.78 33.52 27.72
C ASN A 176 2.57 34.66 27.01
N PHE A 177 2.33 34.83 25.73
CA PHE A 177 3.04 35.82 24.91
C PHE A 177 2.56 37.26 25.10
N ASN A 178 1.52 37.51 25.93
CA ASN A 178 0.96 38.84 26.20
C ASN A 178 1.44 39.43 27.52
N VAL A 179 2.49 38.91 28.11
CA VAL A 179 3.04 39.42 29.39
C VAL A 179 3.64 40.82 29.20
N MET A 180 3.27 41.76 30.07
CA MET A 180 3.92 43.06 30.11
C MET A 180 5.35 42.93 30.62
N LEU A 181 6.32 43.40 29.81
CA LEU A 181 7.70 43.49 30.26
C LEU A 181 7.88 44.56 31.30
N PRO A 182 8.78 44.36 32.30
CA PRO A 182 9.00 45.33 33.36
C PRO A 182 9.57 46.65 32.77
N GLU A 183 9.00 47.75 33.19
CA GLU A 183 9.45 49.06 32.76
C GLU A 183 10.89 49.34 33.22
N ILE A 184 11.78 49.62 32.28
CA ILE A 184 13.19 49.90 32.55
C ILE A 184 13.47 51.38 32.34
N LYS A 185 13.96 52.00 33.43
CA LYS A 185 14.25 53.44 33.48
C LYS A 185 15.71 53.77 33.17
N SER A 186 16.60 52.79 33.03
CA SER A 186 18.00 52.98 32.65
C SER A 186 18.20 53.03 31.15
N GLU A 187 19.17 53.81 30.68
CA GLU A 187 19.54 53.91 29.27
C GLU A 187 20.85 53.12 28.99
N ASP A 188 21.00 52.00 29.68
CA ASP A 188 22.13 51.09 29.59
C ASP A 188 21.77 49.79 28.80
N GLU A 189 22.66 48.81 28.90
CA GLU A 189 22.49 47.49 28.28
C GLU A 189 21.16 46.83 28.64
N MET A 190 20.57 47.20 29.78
CA MET A 190 19.28 46.70 30.21
C MET A 190 18.11 47.24 29.37
N LYS A 191 18.20 48.48 28.88
CA LYS A 191 17.22 49.07 27.96
C LYS A 191 17.30 48.39 26.60
N THR A 192 18.54 48.23 26.10
CA THR A 192 18.77 47.50 24.82
C THR A 192 18.23 46.11 24.91
N LEU A 193 18.40 45.42 26.04
CA LEU A 193 17.83 44.09 26.29
C LEU A 193 16.30 44.14 26.32
N HIS A 194 15.69 45.12 26.97
CA HIS A 194 14.25 45.33 27.01
C HIS A 194 13.67 45.47 25.60
N ASP A 195 14.21 46.40 24.81
CA ASP A 195 13.72 46.72 23.47
C ASP A 195 13.87 45.52 22.50
N SER A 196 15.00 44.80 22.65
CA SER A 196 15.21 43.55 21.92
C SER A 196 14.21 42.46 22.32
N PHE A 197 13.91 42.36 23.62
CA PHE A 197 12.95 41.40 24.12
C PHE A 197 11.51 41.70 23.68
N GLU A 198 11.15 43.02 23.69
CA GLU A 198 9.85 43.49 23.19
C GLU A 198 9.69 43.18 21.68
N SER A 199 10.72 43.45 20.91
CA SER A 199 10.74 43.14 19.48
C SER A 199 10.62 41.62 19.22
N MET A 200 11.35 40.82 19.99
CA MET A 200 11.29 39.35 19.92
C MET A 200 9.91 38.84 20.30
N GLN A 201 9.31 39.36 21.38
CA GLN A 201 7.96 38.99 21.83
C GLN A 201 6.93 39.25 20.71
N ARG A 202 6.95 40.42 20.09
CA ARG A 202 6.06 40.77 18.97
C ARG A 202 6.26 39.83 17.78
N SER A 203 7.51 39.56 17.41
CA SER A 203 7.86 38.69 16.31
C SER A 203 7.41 37.23 16.59
N LEU A 204 7.61 36.75 17.82
CA LEU A 204 7.16 35.40 18.23
C LEU A 204 5.64 35.27 18.19
N VAL A 205 4.88 36.26 18.69
CA VAL A 205 3.41 36.23 18.63
C VAL A 205 2.94 36.14 17.19
N THR A 206 3.51 36.98 16.31
CA THR A 206 3.16 36.96 14.89
C THR A 206 3.51 35.63 14.24
N TYR A 207 4.70 35.10 14.51
CA TYR A 207 5.18 33.84 13.92
C TYR A 207 4.36 32.63 14.41
N ILE A 208 4.00 32.59 15.72
CA ILE A 208 3.18 31.52 16.27
C ILE A 208 1.76 31.56 15.70
N ASP A 209 1.18 32.76 15.54
CA ASP A 209 -0.15 32.88 14.93
C ASP A 209 -0.14 32.46 13.47
N GLU A 210 0.91 32.83 12.72
CA GLU A 210 1.08 32.40 11.34
C GLU A 210 1.29 30.87 11.26
N LEU A 211 2.14 30.31 12.11
CA LEU A 211 2.40 28.87 12.17
C LEU A 211 1.12 28.09 12.54
N LYS A 212 0.38 28.55 13.56
CA LYS A 212 -0.90 27.91 13.93
C LYS A 212 -1.91 27.93 12.79
N ARG A 213 -2.04 29.07 12.10
CA ARG A 213 -2.94 29.20 10.95
C ARG A 213 -2.51 28.27 9.82
N THR A 214 -1.21 28.24 9.52
CA THR A 214 -0.67 27.39 8.46
C THR A 214 -0.83 25.91 8.80
N THR A 215 -0.50 25.51 10.04
CA THR A 215 -0.66 24.11 10.49
C THR A 215 -2.12 23.69 10.49
N ALA A 216 -3.01 24.51 11.06
CA ALA A 216 -4.43 24.20 11.07
C ALA A 216 -5.03 24.14 9.65
N SER A 217 -4.56 25.03 8.74
CA SER A 217 -4.98 24.99 7.34
C SER A 217 -4.46 23.72 6.65
N LYS A 218 -3.20 23.33 6.91
CA LYS A 218 -2.60 22.11 6.36
C LYS A 218 -3.34 20.87 6.84
N GLU A 219 -3.55 20.73 8.15
CA GLU A 219 -4.28 19.59 8.74
C GLU A 219 -5.71 19.49 8.21
N ARG A 220 -6.36 20.64 8.03
CA ARG A 220 -7.69 20.68 7.42
C ARG A 220 -7.68 20.19 5.98
N ILE A 221 -6.75 20.70 5.16
CA ILE A 221 -6.60 20.29 3.75
C ILE A 221 -6.29 18.80 3.66
N GLU A 222 -5.34 18.29 4.44
CA GLU A 222 -5.00 16.86 4.49
C GLU A 222 -6.21 16.00 4.91
N SER A 223 -7.01 16.49 5.86
CA SER A 223 -8.24 15.78 6.25
C SER A 223 -9.29 15.78 5.15
N GLU A 224 -9.49 16.92 4.48
CA GLU A 224 -10.42 17.04 3.35
C GLU A 224 -9.98 16.15 2.17
N LEU A 225 -8.68 16.12 1.87
CA LEU A 225 -8.10 15.27 0.84
C LEU A 225 -8.23 13.77 1.16
N ARG A 226 -8.03 13.38 2.42
CA ARG A 226 -8.24 11.99 2.85
C ARG A 226 -9.69 11.55 2.65
N ILE A 227 -10.66 12.42 2.98
CA ILE A 227 -12.07 12.13 2.73
C ILE A 227 -12.33 12.01 1.21
N ALA A 228 -11.75 12.91 0.41
CA ALA A 228 -11.87 12.85 -1.05
C ALA A 228 -11.30 11.54 -1.61
N ARG A 229 -10.13 11.10 -1.10
CA ARG A 229 -9.55 9.79 -1.43
C ARG A 229 -10.48 8.64 -1.08
N ASP A 230 -11.04 8.63 0.13
CA ASP A 230 -11.94 7.55 0.55
C ASP A 230 -13.19 7.47 -0.33
N ILE A 231 -13.73 8.63 -0.75
CA ILE A 231 -14.84 8.70 -1.69
C ILE A 231 -14.41 8.18 -3.08
N GLN A 232 -13.27 8.64 -3.59
CA GLN A 232 -12.74 8.23 -4.89
C GLN A 232 -12.46 6.72 -4.92
N MET A 233 -11.76 6.20 -3.91
CA MET A 233 -11.48 4.76 -3.79
C MET A 233 -12.74 3.91 -3.52
N GLY A 234 -13.82 4.55 -3.07
CA GLY A 234 -15.14 3.93 -2.99
C GLY A 234 -15.89 3.85 -4.34
N MET A 235 -15.45 4.60 -5.35
CA MET A 235 -16.03 4.53 -6.70
C MET A 235 -15.40 3.40 -7.53
N VAL A 236 -14.18 3.02 -7.19
CA VAL A 236 -13.44 1.96 -7.87
C VAL A 236 -13.88 0.59 -7.33
N PRO A 237 -14.16 -0.40 -8.19
CA PRO A 237 -14.55 -1.74 -7.76
C PRO A 237 -13.48 -2.42 -6.90
N LYS A 238 -13.88 -2.94 -5.73
CA LYS A 238 -12.98 -3.65 -4.79
C LYS A 238 -13.23 -5.15 -4.74
N LEU A 239 -14.39 -5.58 -5.21
CA LEU A 239 -14.79 -6.97 -5.22
C LEU A 239 -14.78 -7.45 -6.66
N PHE A 240 -14.06 -8.51 -6.94
CA PHE A 240 -13.97 -9.12 -8.25
C PHE A 240 -14.97 -10.27 -8.37
N PRO A 241 -15.52 -10.53 -9.56
CA PRO A 241 -16.52 -11.57 -9.75
C PRO A 241 -15.89 -12.94 -9.50
N ASP A 242 -16.55 -13.76 -8.69
CA ASP A 242 -16.22 -15.18 -8.53
C ASP A 242 -17.01 -15.97 -9.59
N ARG A 243 -16.37 -16.26 -10.71
CA ARG A 243 -16.97 -16.91 -11.89
C ARG A 243 -16.06 -18.00 -12.45
N ASP A 244 -16.68 -19.01 -13.05
CA ASP A 244 -15.97 -20.11 -13.70
C ASP A 244 -15.44 -19.74 -15.10
N ASP A 245 -15.98 -18.68 -15.72
CA ASP A 245 -15.67 -18.26 -17.09
C ASP A 245 -14.80 -16.99 -17.17
N LEU A 246 -14.54 -16.34 -16.05
CA LEU A 246 -13.79 -15.09 -15.99
C LEU A 246 -13.04 -14.97 -14.65
N ASP A 247 -11.77 -14.67 -14.72
CA ASP A 247 -10.99 -14.25 -13.56
C ASP A 247 -10.44 -12.84 -13.76
N LEU A 248 -10.48 -12.02 -12.73
CA LEU A 248 -10.15 -10.61 -12.80
C LEU A 248 -9.46 -10.16 -11.53
N SER A 249 -8.42 -9.37 -11.70
CA SER A 249 -7.81 -8.60 -10.61
C SER A 249 -7.39 -7.23 -11.11
N ALA A 250 -7.52 -6.22 -10.26
CA ALA A 250 -7.05 -4.89 -10.56
C ALA A 250 -6.54 -4.20 -9.30
N LYS A 251 -5.64 -3.25 -9.49
CA LYS A 251 -5.01 -2.47 -8.42
C LYS A 251 -4.81 -1.03 -8.89
N LEU A 252 -5.16 -0.07 -8.03
CA LEU A 252 -4.97 1.35 -8.25
C LEU A 252 -4.28 1.94 -7.03
N ILE A 253 -3.15 2.61 -7.25
CA ILE A 253 -2.32 3.23 -6.22
C ILE A 253 -2.04 4.67 -6.64
N PRO A 254 -2.74 5.65 -6.05
CA PRO A 254 -2.50 7.05 -6.34
C PRO A 254 -1.11 7.51 -5.87
N ALA A 255 -0.44 8.34 -6.69
CA ALA A 255 0.83 8.97 -6.35
C ALA A 255 0.68 10.08 -5.31
N LYS A 256 -0.50 10.70 -5.25
CA LYS A 256 -0.88 11.73 -4.27
C LYS A 256 -2.06 11.26 -3.44
N GLU A 257 -2.62 12.17 -2.67
CA GLU A 257 -3.82 11.87 -1.87
C GLU A 257 -5.00 11.44 -2.73
N VAL A 258 -5.15 12.01 -3.94
CA VAL A 258 -6.15 11.62 -4.94
C VAL A 258 -5.49 11.54 -6.31
N GLY A 259 -5.95 10.62 -7.16
CA GLY A 259 -5.38 10.31 -8.47
C GLY A 259 -6.29 10.64 -9.65
N GLY A 260 -5.70 10.63 -10.85
CA GLY A 260 -6.39 10.75 -12.13
C GLY A 260 -6.79 9.40 -12.73
N ASP A 261 -6.08 8.37 -12.37
CA ASP A 261 -6.28 7.01 -12.87
C ASP A 261 -7.66 6.44 -12.52
N LEU A 262 -8.17 5.62 -13.41
CA LEU A 262 -9.41 4.90 -13.22
C LEU A 262 -9.36 3.49 -13.78
N TYR A 263 -10.10 2.61 -13.17
CA TYR A 263 -10.62 1.40 -13.78
C TYR A 263 -12.04 1.15 -13.29
N ASP A 264 -12.84 0.54 -14.13
CA ASP A 264 -14.18 0.10 -13.76
C ASP A 264 -14.60 -1.09 -14.61
N TYR A 265 -15.56 -1.87 -14.12
CA TYR A 265 -16.15 -2.96 -14.88
C TYR A 265 -17.54 -3.33 -14.36
N PHE A 266 -18.31 -3.96 -15.22
CA PHE A 266 -19.55 -4.63 -14.87
C PHE A 266 -19.87 -5.72 -15.87
N ILE A 267 -20.77 -6.62 -15.49
CA ILE A 267 -21.23 -7.73 -16.33
C ILE A 267 -22.74 -7.56 -16.55
N GLU A 268 -23.15 -7.61 -17.79
CA GLU A 268 -24.56 -7.56 -18.20
C GLU A 268 -24.78 -8.48 -19.40
N ASP A 269 -25.81 -9.30 -19.41
CA ASP A 269 -26.21 -10.20 -20.49
C ASP A 269 -25.04 -11.04 -21.09
N ASN A 270 -24.20 -11.64 -20.24
CA ASN A 270 -22.99 -12.39 -20.61
C ASN A 270 -21.91 -11.57 -21.34
N LYS A 271 -21.99 -10.25 -21.29
CA LYS A 271 -20.93 -9.35 -21.73
C LYS A 271 -20.23 -8.77 -20.50
N PHE A 272 -18.92 -8.82 -20.52
CA PHE A 272 -18.05 -8.17 -19.54
C PHE A 272 -17.57 -6.85 -20.12
N PHE A 273 -18.06 -5.75 -19.55
CA PHE A 273 -17.67 -4.38 -19.89
C PHE A 273 -16.57 -3.95 -18.94
N PHE A 274 -15.48 -3.41 -19.44
CA PHE A 274 -14.41 -2.89 -18.63
C PHE A 274 -13.75 -1.68 -19.28
N ILE A 275 -13.22 -0.80 -18.44
CA ILE A 275 -12.48 0.39 -18.83
C ILE A 275 -11.28 0.56 -17.89
N ILE A 276 -10.16 1.01 -18.44
CA ILE A 276 -9.03 1.55 -17.72
C ILE A 276 -8.64 2.87 -18.39
N GLY A 277 -8.18 3.84 -17.63
CA GLY A 277 -7.81 5.14 -18.20
C GLY A 277 -6.97 5.96 -17.23
N ASP A 278 -6.36 6.99 -17.78
CA ASP A 278 -5.61 8.01 -17.06
C ASP A 278 -6.05 9.41 -17.50
N VAL A 279 -6.30 10.26 -16.53
CA VAL A 279 -6.70 11.66 -16.74
C VAL A 279 -5.48 12.56 -16.68
N SER A 280 -5.31 13.38 -17.71
CA SER A 280 -4.20 14.35 -17.79
C SER A 280 -4.10 15.23 -16.54
N GLY A 281 -2.88 15.38 -16.02
CA GLY A 281 -2.58 16.14 -14.80
C GLY A 281 -2.75 15.31 -13.54
N LYS A 282 -2.62 15.94 -12.36
CA LYS A 282 -2.56 15.23 -11.06
C LYS A 282 -3.39 15.93 -9.99
N GLY A 283 -3.78 15.16 -8.97
CA GLY A 283 -4.48 15.68 -7.81
C GLY A 283 -5.96 15.97 -8.05
N ILE A 284 -6.53 16.98 -7.36
CA ILE A 284 -7.97 17.22 -7.30
C ILE A 284 -8.64 17.40 -8.69
N PRO A 285 -8.10 18.20 -9.64
CA PRO A 285 -8.76 18.35 -10.93
C PRO A 285 -8.89 17.03 -11.70
N ALA A 286 -7.80 16.24 -11.73
CA ALA A 286 -7.79 14.94 -12.40
C ALA A 286 -8.76 13.96 -11.74
N SER A 287 -8.80 13.94 -10.39
CA SER A 287 -9.69 13.06 -9.65
C SER A 287 -11.17 13.33 -9.88
N LEU A 288 -11.55 14.58 -10.14
CA LEU A 288 -12.92 14.95 -10.48
C LEU A 288 -13.32 14.44 -11.86
N VAL A 289 -12.46 14.60 -12.86
CA VAL A 289 -12.71 14.08 -14.22
C VAL A 289 -12.74 12.55 -14.20
N MET A 290 -11.84 11.90 -13.45
CA MET A 290 -11.85 10.46 -13.18
C MET A 290 -13.22 9.99 -12.66
N ALA A 291 -13.74 10.66 -11.62
CA ALA A 291 -15.00 10.29 -11.00
C ALA A 291 -16.18 10.44 -11.98
N VAL A 292 -16.17 11.51 -12.79
CA VAL A 292 -17.16 11.74 -13.86
C VAL A 292 -17.06 10.64 -14.90
N THR A 293 -15.87 10.31 -15.39
CA THR A 293 -15.63 9.28 -16.39
C THR A 293 -16.12 7.90 -15.94
N CYS A 294 -15.81 7.48 -14.70
CA CYS A 294 -16.32 6.24 -14.13
C CYS A 294 -17.85 6.19 -14.09
N ARG A 295 -18.49 7.29 -13.69
CA ARG A 295 -19.96 7.34 -13.62
C ARG A 295 -20.62 7.37 -14.99
N LEU A 296 -20.05 8.10 -15.92
CA LEU A 296 -20.50 8.11 -17.31
C LEU A 296 -20.40 6.72 -17.93
N PHE A 297 -19.26 6.02 -17.76
CA PHE A 297 -19.08 4.67 -18.26
C PHE A 297 -20.23 3.75 -17.82
N ARG A 298 -20.52 3.69 -16.53
CA ARG A 298 -21.62 2.84 -16.01
C ARG A 298 -23.01 3.25 -16.50
N THR A 299 -23.21 4.53 -16.81
CA THR A 299 -24.50 5.02 -17.26
C THR A 299 -24.67 4.85 -18.77
N VAL A 300 -23.59 5.06 -19.52
CA VAL A 300 -23.63 5.10 -20.99
C VAL A 300 -23.47 3.70 -21.58
N ALA A 301 -22.52 2.91 -21.09
CA ALA A 301 -22.15 1.65 -21.72
C ALA A 301 -23.32 0.67 -21.94
N PRO A 302 -24.31 0.52 -21.03
CA PRO A 302 -25.45 -0.37 -21.26
C PRO A 302 -26.36 0.02 -22.43
N HIS A 303 -26.24 1.24 -22.94
CA HIS A 303 -27.12 1.78 -23.98
C HIS A 303 -26.54 1.70 -25.39
N PHE A 304 -25.32 1.20 -25.55
CA PHE A 304 -24.63 1.10 -26.83
C PHE A 304 -24.09 -0.31 -27.07
N ASP A 305 -24.13 -0.71 -28.33
CA ASP A 305 -23.73 -2.07 -28.72
C ASP A 305 -22.23 -2.25 -28.95
N THR A 306 -21.50 -1.15 -29.18
CA THR A 306 -20.08 -1.21 -29.53
C THR A 306 -19.21 -0.31 -28.66
N PRO A 307 -17.95 -0.72 -28.34
CA PRO A 307 -17.00 0.12 -27.60
C PRO A 307 -16.76 1.49 -28.24
N ALA A 308 -16.72 1.58 -29.57
CA ALA A 308 -16.55 2.84 -30.27
C ALA A 308 -17.71 3.82 -30.00
N ALA A 309 -18.95 3.32 -30.04
CA ALA A 309 -20.13 4.16 -29.74
C ALA A 309 -20.16 4.60 -28.27
N ILE A 310 -19.75 3.74 -27.35
CA ILE A 310 -19.57 4.08 -25.93
C ILE A 310 -18.53 5.20 -25.80
N MET A 311 -17.35 5.05 -26.43
CA MET A 311 -16.28 6.05 -26.39
C MET A 311 -16.71 7.40 -26.97
N MET A 312 -17.46 7.40 -28.08
CA MET A 312 -18.02 8.65 -28.66
C MET A 312 -18.90 9.36 -27.65
N ALA A 313 -19.84 8.65 -27.03
CA ALA A 313 -20.75 9.24 -26.07
C ALA A 313 -20.05 9.74 -24.78
N LEU A 314 -19.02 9.03 -24.31
CA LEU A 314 -18.17 9.49 -23.22
C LEU A 314 -17.40 10.74 -23.61
N ASN A 315 -16.77 10.73 -24.78
CA ASN A 315 -16.00 11.85 -25.31
C ASN A 315 -16.82 13.12 -25.44
N ASP A 316 -18.00 13.03 -26.05
CA ASP A 316 -18.86 14.19 -26.29
C ASP A 316 -19.28 14.84 -24.96
N THR A 317 -19.63 14.02 -23.99
CA THR A 317 -19.96 14.50 -22.64
C THR A 317 -18.76 15.14 -21.93
N LEU A 318 -17.55 14.56 -22.05
CA LEU A 318 -16.34 15.08 -21.43
C LEU A 318 -15.80 16.33 -22.14
N ALA A 319 -15.98 16.42 -23.48
CA ALA A 319 -15.58 17.59 -24.27
C ALA A 319 -16.52 18.79 -24.08
N GLU A 320 -17.77 18.54 -23.68
CA GLU A 320 -18.75 19.60 -23.42
C GLU A 320 -18.30 20.44 -22.19
N ASN A 321 -18.15 21.74 -22.39
CA ASN A 321 -17.72 22.69 -21.35
C ASN A 321 -16.33 22.41 -20.72
N ASN A 322 -15.41 21.75 -21.44
CA ASN A 322 -14.05 21.43 -20.97
C ASN A 322 -13.11 22.64 -21.09
N GLU A 323 -13.37 23.71 -20.33
CA GLU A 323 -12.55 24.92 -20.31
C GLU A 323 -11.13 24.68 -19.78
N SER A 324 -10.92 23.64 -18.97
CA SER A 324 -9.64 23.25 -18.41
C SER A 324 -8.74 22.47 -19.37
N ASN A 325 -9.24 22.11 -20.54
CA ASN A 325 -8.56 21.27 -21.54
C ASN A 325 -8.02 19.96 -20.95
N MET A 326 -8.70 19.39 -19.97
CA MET A 326 -8.34 18.10 -19.40
C MET A 326 -8.84 16.99 -20.33
N PHE A 327 -8.03 15.97 -20.50
CA PHE A 327 -8.39 14.83 -21.33
C PHE A 327 -8.13 13.53 -20.55
N CYS A 328 -8.73 12.45 -21.03
CA CYS A 328 -8.54 11.14 -20.44
C CYS A 328 -8.11 10.16 -21.52
N THR A 329 -6.96 9.52 -21.37
CA THR A 329 -6.63 8.34 -22.16
C THR A 329 -7.44 7.17 -21.62
N ALA A 330 -8.01 6.34 -22.49
CA ALA A 330 -8.81 5.21 -22.03
C ALA A 330 -8.75 4.03 -22.99
N PHE A 331 -8.73 2.82 -22.43
CA PHE A 331 -9.02 1.58 -23.14
C PHE A 331 -10.34 1.02 -22.63
N LEU A 332 -11.28 0.78 -23.53
CA LEU A 332 -12.58 0.18 -23.24
C LEU A 332 -12.76 -1.11 -23.99
N GLY A 333 -13.09 -2.19 -23.27
CA GLY A 333 -13.37 -3.48 -23.83
C GLY A 333 -14.74 -4.02 -23.45
N VAL A 334 -15.32 -4.81 -24.36
CA VAL A 334 -16.55 -5.58 -24.17
C VAL A 334 -16.26 -7.02 -24.59
N LEU A 335 -16.11 -7.91 -23.63
CA LEU A 335 -15.86 -9.33 -23.85
C LEU A 335 -17.17 -10.10 -23.76
N ASN A 336 -17.49 -10.82 -24.82
CA ASN A 336 -18.59 -11.78 -24.80
C ASN A 336 -18.11 -13.09 -24.14
N LEU A 337 -18.61 -13.37 -22.95
CA LEU A 337 -18.18 -14.52 -22.12
C LEU A 337 -18.60 -15.88 -22.69
N GLN A 338 -19.50 -15.93 -23.69
CA GLN A 338 -19.90 -17.18 -24.34
C GLN A 338 -19.02 -17.51 -25.55
N THR A 339 -18.57 -16.50 -26.26
CA THR A 339 -17.86 -16.67 -27.53
C THR A 339 -16.37 -16.34 -27.47
N GLY A 340 -15.93 -15.62 -26.41
CA GLY A 340 -14.57 -15.10 -26.31
C GLY A 340 -14.29 -13.90 -27.25
N VAL A 341 -15.30 -13.40 -27.94
CA VAL A 341 -15.13 -12.21 -28.80
C VAL A 341 -14.94 -10.98 -27.91
N LEU A 342 -13.80 -10.35 -28.04
CA LEU A 342 -13.47 -9.07 -27.41
C LEU A 342 -13.57 -7.96 -28.46
N GLN A 343 -14.55 -7.11 -28.29
CA GLN A 343 -14.62 -5.82 -28.98
C GLN A 343 -13.96 -4.76 -28.10
N PHE A 344 -13.20 -3.87 -28.68
CA PHE A 344 -12.51 -2.83 -27.91
C PHE A 344 -12.30 -1.54 -28.71
N CYS A 345 -12.05 -0.46 -27.99
CA CYS A 345 -11.69 0.84 -28.54
C CYS A 345 -10.64 1.47 -27.63
N ASN A 346 -9.54 1.93 -28.22
CA ASN A 346 -8.46 2.59 -27.50
C ASN A 346 -8.46 4.09 -27.79
N ALA A 347 -8.64 4.92 -26.79
CA ALA A 347 -8.62 6.38 -26.86
C ALA A 347 -7.26 6.92 -26.39
N GLY A 348 -6.18 6.62 -27.11
CA GLY A 348 -4.83 7.11 -26.83
C GLY A 348 -4.19 6.54 -25.56
N HIS A 349 -4.68 5.42 -25.05
CA HIS A 349 -4.15 4.74 -23.87
C HIS A 349 -3.06 3.73 -24.24
N ASN A 350 -2.27 3.31 -23.23
CA ASN A 350 -1.27 2.25 -23.40
C ASN A 350 -1.91 0.98 -24.00
N ALA A 351 -1.21 0.37 -24.94
CA ALA A 351 -1.69 -0.87 -25.54
C ALA A 351 -1.68 -2.00 -24.51
N PRO A 352 -2.78 -2.76 -24.35
CA PRO A 352 -2.79 -3.90 -23.45
C PRO A 352 -1.82 -4.99 -23.88
N VAL A 353 -1.35 -5.77 -22.92
CA VAL A 353 -0.51 -6.94 -23.16
C VAL A 353 -1.39 -8.19 -23.18
N LEU A 354 -1.35 -8.94 -24.27
CA LEU A 354 -1.99 -10.24 -24.40
C LEU A 354 -0.99 -11.33 -24.01
N MET A 355 -1.40 -12.19 -23.10
CA MET A 355 -0.63 -13.34 -22.65
C MET A 355 -1.40 -14.61 -22.97
N ASN A 356 -0.82 -15.48 -23.79
CA ASN A 356 -1.45 -16.74 -24.12
C ASN A 356 -0.90 -17.92 -23.30
N LYS A 357 -1.60 -19.02 -23.34
CA LYS A 357 -1.26 -20.25 -22.62
C LYS A 357 0.12 -20.83 -23.00
N GLU A 358 0.60 -20.56 -24.22
CA GLU A 358 1.86 -21.06 -24.77
C GLU A 358 3.06 -20.23 -24.33
N GLY A 359 2.83 -19.14 -23.59
CA GLY A 359 3.87 -18.22 -23.10
C GLY A 359 4.22 -17.11 -24.06
N LYS A 360 3.42 -16.88 -25.08
CA LYS A 360 3.57 -15.71 -25.95
C LYS A 360 2.96 -14.50 -25.21
N VAL A 361 3.77 -13.48 -25.04
CA VAL A 361 3.40 -12.21 -24.41
C VAL A 361 3.71 -11.09 -25.38
N GLU A 362 2.70 -10.37 -25.80
CA GLU A 362 2.82 -9.33 -26.83
C GLU A 362 1.82 -8.19 -26.61
N TYR A 363 2.15 -7.01 -27.10
CA TYR A 363 1.20 -5.91 -27.15
C TYR A 363 0.09 -6.17 -28.17
N MET A 364 -1.13 -5.81 -27.80
CA MET A 364 -2.23 -5.77 -28.75
C MET A 364 -2.02 -4.64 -29.77
N GLU A 365 -2.36 -4.90 -31.02
CA GLU A 365 -2.44 -3.84 -32.01
C GLU A 365 -3.69 -2.97 -31.75
N VAL A 366 -3.49 -1.68 -31.54
CA VAL A 366 -4.55 -0.70 -31.28
C VAL A 366 -4.56 0.39 -32.34
N LEU A 367 -5.74 0.80 -32.78
CA LEU A 367 -5.88 1.92 -33.71
C LEU A 367 -5.62 3.26 -32.99
N PRO A 368 -4.99 4.22 -33.68
CA PRO A 368 -4.70 5.54 -33.12
C PRO A 368 -5.95 6.42 -33.08
N ASN A 369 -6.69 6.40 -31.97
CA ASN A 369 -7.74 7.38 -31.68
C ASN A 369 -7.22 8.45 -30.72
N LEU A 370 -7.93 9.57 -30.64
CA LEU A 370 -7.60 10.65 -29.71
C LEU A 370 -8.06 10.33 -28.28
N PRO A 371 -7.39 10.85 -27.25
CA PRO A 371 -7.91 10.83 -25.88
C PRO A 371 -9.29 11.48 -25.76
N LEU A 372 -10.06 11.01 -24.78
CA LEU A 372 -11.40 11.52 -24.49
C LEU A 372 -11.35 12.97 -23.98
N GLY A 373 -12.31 13.78 -24.41
CA GLY A 373 -12.48 15.15 -23.94
C GLY A 373 -11.69 16.21 -24.71
N LEU A 374 -10.84 15.84 -25.67
CA LEU A 374 -10.08 16.81 -26.46
C LEU A 374 -10.93 17.52 -27.53
N TYR A 375 -11.70 16.76 -28.29
CA TYR A 375 -12.58 17.30 -29.34
C TYR A 375 -13.90 16.54 -29.35
N GLY A 376 -15.03 17.26 -29.29
CA GLY A 376 -16.35 16.66 -29.49
C GLY A 376 -16.53 16.10 -30.90
N ASP A 377 -17.50 15.23 -31.08
CA ASP A 377 -17.86 14.58 -32.35
C ASP A 377 -16.69 13.83 -33.03
N PHE A 378 -15.64 13.40 -32.27
CA PHE A 378 -14.54 12.64 -32.84
C PHE A 378 -15.01 11.22 -33.19
N PRO A 379 -14.77 10.74 -34.44
CA PRO A 379 -15.21 9.42 -34.89
C PRO A 379 -14.25 8.33 -34.38
N TYR A 380 -14.54 7.74 -33.22
CA TYR A 380 -13.75 6.63 -32.69
C TYR A 380 -13.92 5.38 -33.55
N GLU A 381 -12.80 4.72 -33.81
CA GLU A 381 -12.76 3.45 -34.50
C GLU A 381 -12.53 2.31 -33.50
N GLY A 382 -13.43 1.32 -33.51
CA GLY A 382 -13.33 0.11 -32.68
C GLY A 382 -12.65 -1.03 -33.42
N GLN A 383 -12.17 -1.98 -32.66
CA GLN A 383 -11.53 -3.22 -33.16
C GLN A 383 -12.19 -4.44 -32.50
N GLU A 384 -11.90 -5.60 -33.06
CA GLU A 384 -12.39 -6.87 -32.56
C GLU A 384 -11.29 -7.95 -32.66
N CYS A 385 -11.18 -8.78 -31.64
CA CYS A 385 -10.35 -9.98 -31.66
C CYS A 385 -11.05 -11.11 -30.89
N VAL A 386 -10.49 -12.29 -30.95
CA VAL A 386 -10.97 -13.42 -30.16
C VAL A 386 -9.98 -13.69 -29.05
N LEU A 387 -10.44 -13.59 -27.82
CA LEU A 387 -9.68 -14.02 -26.65
C LEU A 387 -9.98 -15.51 -26.43
N ASN A 388 -8.97 -16.34 -26.53
CA ASN A 388 -9.14 -17.78 -26.32
C ASN A 388 -9.20 -18.09 -24.81
N LYS A 389 -9.72 -19.26 -24.49
CA LYS A 389 -9.74 -19.72 -23.10
C LYS A 389 -8.34 -19.85 -22.52
N GLU A 390 -8.21 -19.40 -21.28
CA GLU A 390 -6.94 -19.32 -20.54
C GLU A 390 -5.94 -18.29 -21.10
N GLU A 391 -6.39 -17.40 -21.97
CA GLU A 391 -5.64 -16.20 -22.32
C GLU A 391 -5.93 -15.06 -21.33
N SER A 392 -4.89 -14.30 -21.03
CA SER A 392 -4.98 -13.16 -20.12
C SER A 392 -4.67 -11.86 -20.84
N LEU A 393 -5.43 -10.84 -20.50
CA LEU A 393 -5.23 -9.47 -20.95
C LEU A 393 -4.74 -8.65 -19.74
N PHE A 394 -3.54 -8.07 -19.86
CA PHE A 394 -2.98 -7.18 -18.86
C PHE A 394 -3.03 -5.75 -19.36
N LEU A 395 -3.76 -4.90 -18.62
CA LEU A 395 -3.94 -3.49 -18.90
C LEU A 395 -3.24 -2.68 -17.80
N TYR A 396 -2.70 -1.53 -18.16
CA TYR A 396 -1.94 -0.71 -17.23
C TYR A 396 -1.92 0.77 -17.69
N THR A 397 -1.73 1.68 -16.74
CA THR A 397 -1.45 3.10 -17.01
C THR A 397 0.05 3.35 -17.10
N ASP A 398 0.44 4.48 -17.65
CA ASP A 398 1.84 4.85 -17.87
C ASP A 398 2.68 4.91 -16.59
N GLY A 399 2.06 5.19 -15.42
CA GLY A 399 2.74 5.13 -14.14
C GLY A 399 3.36 3.78 -13.80
N VAL A 400 2.97 2.68 -14.50
CA VAL A 400 3.65 1.38 -14.41
C VAL A 400 5.00 1.43 -15.10
N THR A 401 5.04 1.86 -16.35
CA THR A 401 6.24 1.85 -17.19
C THR A 401 7.13 3.07 -17.00
N GLU A 402 6.55 4.17 -16.52
CA GLU A 402 7.25 5.40 -16.17
C GLU A 402 7.70 5.48 -14.70
N ALA A 403 7.51 4.41 -13.93
CA ALA A 403 8.05 4.31 -12.58
C ALA A 403 9.58 4.48 -12.61
N GLU A 404 10.07 5.53 -11.93
CA GLU A 404 11.50 5.87 -11.87
C GLU A 404 12.18 5.23 -10.66
N ASN A 405 13.43 4.83 -10.85
CA ASN A 405 14.32 4.52 -9.73
C ASN A 405 15.09 5.77 -9.26
N VAL A 406 15.96 5.63 -8.26
CA VAL A 406 16.79 6.74 -7.72
C VAL A 406 17.76 7.32 -8.75
N ASP A 407 18.11 6.56 -9.78
CA ASP A 407 18.99 6.96 -10.88
C ASP A 407 18.22 7.56 -12.06
N LYS A 408 16.90 7.75 -11.93
CA LYS A 408 15.99 8.26 -12.97
C LYS A 408 15.82 7.34 -14.18
N GLU A 409 16.03 6.06 -14.00
CA GLU A 409 15.75 5.06 -15.03
C GLU A 409 14.31 4.59 -14.91
N LEU A 410 13.61 4.52 -16.04
CA LEU A 410 12.23 4.06 -16.10
C LEU A 410 12.13 2.54 -16.00
N TYR A 411 11.06 2.03 -15.43
CA TYR A 411 10.73 0.60 -15.46
C TYR A 411 10.59 0.09 -16.89
N SER A 412 10.00 0.84 -17.77
CA SER A 412 9.85 0.69 -19.22
C SER A 412 8.91 -0.43 -19.69
N ASP A 413 8.38 -0.22 -20.90
CA ASP A 413 7.51 -1.18 -21.59
C ASP A 413 8.22 -2.52 -21.88
N GLU A 414 9.50 -2.48 -22.25
CA GLU A 414 10.29 -3.68 -22.56
C GLU A 414 10.53 -4.55 -21.32
N TYR A 415 10.78 -3.91 -20.18
CA TYR A 415 10.98 -4.62 -18.92
C TYR A 415 9.67 -5.25 -18.44
N LEU A 416 8.55 -4.52 -18.53
CA LEU A 416 7.22 -5.04 -18.21
C LEU A 416 6.90 -6.30 -19.03
N LEU A 417 7.09 -6.28 -20.36
CA LEU A 417 6.88 -7.46 -21.19
C LEU A 417 7.73 -8.65 -20.75
N THR A 418 9.02 -8.40 -20.49
CA THR A 418 9.95 -9.44 -20.05
C THR A 418 9.51 -10.06 -18.73
N PHE A 419 9.04 -9.24 -17.80
CA PHE A 419 8.55 -9.69 -16.50
C PHE A 419 7.28 -10.54 -16.64
N LEU A 420 6.34 -10.12 -17.48
CA LEU A 420 5.07 -10.80 -17.70
C LEU A 420 5.25 -12.19 -18.36
N VAL A 421 6.29 -12.39 -19.16
CA VAL A 421 6.64 -13.74 -19.66
C VAL A 421 6.84 -14.74 -18.53
N GLY A 422 7.40 -14.31 -17.40
CA GLY A 422 7.57 -15.14 -16.21
C GLY A 422 6.28 -15.43 -15.42
N CYS A 423 5.18 -14.74 -15.75
CA CYS A 423 3.93 -14.77 -14.97
C CYS A 423 2.73 -15.32 -15.77
N HIS A 424 2.86 -15.66 -17.06
CA HIS A 424 1.77 -15.93 -17.99
C HIS A 424 0.83 -17.09 -17.60
N GLN A 425 1.25 -17.98 -16.69
CA GLN A 425 0.43 -19.12 -16.22
C GLN A 425 -0.15 -18.89 -14.82
N GLU A 426 -0.03 -17.69 -14.29
CA GLU A 426 -0.48 -17.40 -12.93
C GLU A 426 -1.87 -16.76 -12.95
N ASP A 427 -2.55 -16.85 -11.80
CA ASP A 427 -3.83 -16.18 -11.63
C ASP A 427 -3.69 -14.65 -11.70
N PRO A 428 -4.68 -13.93 -12.23
CA PRO A 428 -4.66 -12.47 -12.35
C PRO A 428 -4.25 -11.74 -11.08
N ALA A 429 -4.70 -12.19 -9.91
CA ALA A 429 -4.33 -11.60 -8.63
C ALA A 429 -2.84 -11.74 -8.32
N VAL A 430 -2.24 -12.88 -8.68
CA VAL A 430 -0.80 -13.12 -8.48
C VAL A 430 0.02 -12.27 -9.46
N ILE A 431 -0.45 -12.16 -10.71
CA ILE A 431 0.20 -11.33 -11.73
C ILE A 431 0.26 -9.87 -11.28
N VAL A 432 -0.89 -9.29 -10.90
CA VAL A 432 -0.98 -7.89 -10.46
C VAL A 432 -0.09 -7.63 -9.23
N GLU A 433 -0.11 -8.51 -8.22
CA GLU A 433 0.73 -8.34 -7.03
C GLU A 433 2.22 -8.53 -7.31
N LYS A 434 2.59 -9.42 -8.23
CA LYS A 434 4.00 -9.61 -8.61
C LYS A 434 4.54 -8.42 -9.39
N VAL A 435 3.77 -7.91 -10.37
CA VAL A 435 4.16 -6.72 -11.14
C VAL A 435 4.30 -5.53 -10.19
N TYR A 436 3.32 -5.31 -9.30
CA TYR A 436 3.41 -4.24 -8.32
C TYR A 436 4.63 -4.36 -7.41
N GLY A 437 4.88 -5.54 -6.85
CA GLY A 437 6.05 -5.78 -6.00
C GLY A 437 7.39 -5.67 -6.75
N ASP A 438 7.39 -5.82 -8.06
CA ASP A 438 8.57 -5.61 -8.88
C ASP A 438 8.82 -4.12 -9.17
N ILE A 439 7.74 -3.37 -9.45
CA ILE A 439 7.79 -1.90 -9.55
C ILE A 439 8.30 -1.29 -8.24
N GLU A 440 7.77 -1.72 -7.07
CA GLU A 440 8.25 -1.25 -5.77
C GLU A 440 9.75 -1.53 -5.55
N ARG A 441 10.24 -2.68 -6.03
CA ARG A 441 11.68 -3.00 -5.95
C ARG A 441 12.51 -2.14 -6.88
N HIS A 442 12.02 -1.86 -8.08
CA HIS A 442 12.67 -0.98 -9.04
C HIS A 442 12.76 0.47 -8.51
N ALA A 443 11.63 0.98 -8.00
CA ALA A 443 11.50 2.34 -7.49
C ALA A 443 12.07 2.55 -6.08
N LEU A 444 12.73 1.56 -5.49
CA LEU A 444 13.16 1.58 -4.10
C LEU A 444 13.95 2.85 -3.74
N GLY A 445 13.33 3.72 -2.93
CA GLY A 445 13.90 5.00 -2.46
C GLY A 445 13.59 6.20 -3.35
N ALA A 446 12.89 6.04 -4.48
CA ALA A 446 12.33 7.11 -5.28
C ALA A 446 10.88 7.41 -4.87
N GLU A 447 10.45 8.66 -5.03
CA GLU A 447 9.03 9.01 -4.90
C GLU A 447 8.26 8.51 -6.12
N GLN A 448 7.04 8.00 -5.89
CA GLN A 448 6.14 7.61 -6.97
C GLN A 448 5.80 8.83 -7.84
N SER A 449 6.12 8.75 -9.12
CA SER A 449 5.97 9.87 -10.07
C SER A 449 4.54 10.04 -10.54
N ASP A 450 3.83 8.94 -10.79
CA ASP A 450 2.45 8.93 -11.29
C ASP A 450 1.58 7.87 -10.62
N ASP A 451 0.26 7.95 -10.84
CA ASP A 451 -0.68 6.95 -10.38
C ASP A 451 -0.37 5.60 -11.06
N ILE A 452 -0.42 4.52 -10.31
CA ILE A 452 -0.16 3.16 -10.82
C ILE A 452 -1.47 2.40 -10.85
N THR A 453 -1.95 2.09 -12.04
CA THR A 453 -3.15 1.28 -12.22
C THR A 453 -2.89 0.09 -13.12
N MET A 454 -3.34 -1.06 -12.67
CA MET A 454 -3.21 -2.32 -13.38
C MET A 454 -4.50 -3.10 -13.30
N MET A 455 -4.85 -3.79 -14.39
CA MET A 455 -5.96 -4.72 -14.45
C MET A 455 -5.54 -5.96 -15.24
N CYS A 456 -5.77 -7.14 -14.70
CA CYS A 456 -5.52 -8.39 -15.39
C CYS A 456 -6.84 -9.17 -15.50
N VAL A 457 -7.19 -9.52 -16.72
CA VAL A 457 -8.43 -10.25 -17.07
C VAL A 457 -8.03 -11.58 -17.69
N ASN A 458 -8.50 -12.68 -17.14
CA ASN A 458 -8.31 -14.03 -17.69
C ASN A 458 -9.64 -14.61 -18.11
N TYR A 459 -9.77 -15.05 -19.37
CA TYR A 459 -10.95 -15.72 -19.91
C TYR A 459 -10.78 -17.23 -19.75
N LYS A 460 -11.67 -17.88 -18.97
CA LYS A 460 -11.62 -19.31 -18.61
C LYS A 460 -12.47 -20.21 -19.48
#